data_8c9176f31923e5bc2973d9fdae7a38dc
#
_entry.id   8c9176f31923e5bc2973d9fdae7a38dc
#
_cell.length_a   1.000
_cell.length_b   1.000
_cell.length_c   1.000
_cell.angle_alpha   90.00
_cell.angle_beta   90.00
_cell.angle_gamma   90.00
#
_symmetry.space_group_name_H-M   'P 1'
#
loop_
_entity.id
_entity.type
_entity.pdbx_description
1 polymer ?
#
loop_
_entity_poly.entity_id
_entity_poly.type
_entity_poly.pdbx_seq_one_letter_code
_entity_poly.pdbx_strand_id
1 'polypeptide(L)'
;MIGLNTAAIYVIQTIGSLYLLIVLLRFVLQLVRADFYNPLSQFIVRATQPLLRPLRKVIPSLFGLDMSSLVLALIVQYLLMSLTYLLAGGTFGPPYAPSAGALAVQMLVWSIIGVTALFLKIFFWAMIISVILSWVAQGSHNPGAELVNQICEPALAPFRRIVPSLGGLDISPILAFMVLKLLDMLVINNLAAMSGMPDILRLLV
;
A
#
# COMPACT_ATOMS: atom_id res chain seq x y z
N MET A 1 24.06 2.81 -22.62
CA MET A 1 23.37 1.72 -21.89
C MET A 1 22.71 2.15 -20.59
N ILE A 2 23.24 3.16 -19.89
CA ILE A 2 22.68 3.67 -18.61
C ILE A 2 21.22 4.14 -18.79
N GLY A 3 20.90 4.87 -19.85
CA GLY A 3 19.52 5.39 -20.05
C GLY A 3 18.46 4.32 -20.30
N LEU A 4 18.80 3.21 -20.95
CA LEU A 4 17.86 2.11 -21.23
C LEU A 4 17.50 1.36 -19.95
N ASN A 5 18.50 1.07 -19.10
CA ASN A 5 18.28 0.41 -17.81
C ASN A 5 17.44 1.30 -16.87
N THR A 6 17.71 2.59 -16.82
CA THR A 6 16.93 3.55 -16.01
C THR A 6 15.48 3.62 -16.49
N ALA A 7 15.26 3.68 -17.80
CA ALA A 7 13.91 3.66 -18.37
C ALA A 7 13.17 2.34 -18.06
N ALA A 8 13.86 1.20 -18.19
CA ALA A 8 13.29 -0.11 -17.85
C ALA A 8 12.90 -0.21 -16.36
N ILE A 9 13.78 0.24 -15.47
CA ILE A 9 13.49 0.31 -14.02
C ILE A 9 12.24 1.16 -13.76
N TYR A 10 12.15 2.35 -14.34
CA TYR A 10 11.01 3.25 -14.16
C TYR A 10 9.70 2.59 -14.60
N VAL A 11 9.67 1.96 -15.78
CA VAL A 11 8.48 1.27 -16.30
C VAL A 11 8.06 0.13 -15.38
N ILE A 12 9.02 -0.70 -14.95
CA ILE A 12 8.76 -1.84 -14.07
C ILE A 12 8.25 -1.37 -12.71
N GLN A 13 8.87 -0.35 -12.12
CA GLN A 13 8.43 0.22 -10.86
C GLN A 13 7.02 0.80 -10.98
N THR A 14 6.71 1.53 -12.05
CA THR A 14 5.39 2.14 -12.25
C THR A 14 4.30 1.08 -12.39
N ILE A 15 4.47 0.13 -13.31
CA ILE A 15 3.47 -0.91 -13.56
C ILE A 15 3.34 -1.84 -12.34
N GLY A 16 4.48 -2.23 -11.76
CA GLY A 16 4.50 -3.10 -10.59
C GLY A 16 3.86 -2.47 -9.37
N SER A 17 4.12 -1.19 -9.10
CA SER A 17 3.51 -0.45 -7.99
C SER A 17 2.01 -0.25 -8.19
N LEU A 18 1.55 -0.01 -9.42
CA LEU A 18 0.11 0.04 -9.72
C LEU A 18 -0.58 -1.31 -9.46
N TYR A 19 0.04 -2.40 -9.88
CA TYR A 19 -0.51 -3.73 -9.61
C TYR A 19 -0.50 -4.05 -8.11
N LEU A 20 0.59 -3.73 -7.42
CA LEU A 20 0.70 -3.89 -5.96
C LEU A 20 -0.39 -3.10 -5.22
N LEU A 21 -0.65 -1.86 -5.66
CA LEU A 21 -1.73 -1.03 -5.12
C LEU A 21 -3.09 -1.73 -5.26
N ILE A 22 -3.41 -2.30 -6.45
CA ILE A 22 -4.66 -3.01 -6.69
C ILE A 22 -4.78 -4.25 -5.79
N VAL A 23 -3.69 -5.00 -5.62
CA VAL A 23 -3.66 -6.18 -4.74
C VAL A 23 -3.88 -5.78 -3.27
N LEU A 24 -3.22 -4.71 -2.83
CA LEU A 24 -3.34 -4.26 -1.44
C LEU A 24 -4.69 -3.58 -1.18
N LEU A 25 -5.25 -2.86 -2.16
CA LEU A 25 -6.62 -2.34 -2.08
C LEU A 25 -7.63 -3.47 -1.88
N ARG A 26 -7.47 -4.62 -2.52
CA ARG A 26 -8.35 -5.77 -2.27
C ARG A 26 -8.30 -6.21 -0.81
N PHE A 27 -7.12 -6.27 -0.21
CA PHE A 27 -6.98 -6.59 1.22
C PHE A 27 -7.67 -5.53 2.09
N VAL A 28 -7.45 -4.24 1.79
CA VAL A 28 -8.07 -3.12 2.52
C VAL A 28 -9.59 -3.17 2.42
N LEU A 29 -10.16 -3.37 1.22
CA LEU A 29 -11.61 -3.46 1.03
C LEU A 29 -12.25 -4.56 1.89
N GLN A 30 -11.55 -5.69 2.01
CA GLN A 30 -12.02 -6.77 2.88
C GLN A 30 -11.85 -6.42 4.36
N LEU A 31 -10.74 -5.79 4.74
CA LEU A 31 -10.47 -5.34 6.11
C LEU A 31 -11.56 -4.38 6.61
N VAL A 32 -11.97 -3.42 5.78
CA VAL A 32 -13.01 -2.43 6.11
C VAL A 32 -14.43 -2.93 5.83
N ARG A 33 -14.59 -4.15 5.30
CA ARG A 33 -15.86 -4.74 4.87
C ARG A 33 -16.63 -3.84 3.89
N ALA A 34 -15.90 -3.30 2.91
CA ALA A 34 -16.47 -2.43 1.89
C ALA A 34 -17.52 -3.18 1.04
N ASP A 35 -18.43 -2.40 0.44
CA ASP A 35 -19.47 -2.95 -0.43
C ASP A 35 -18.88 -3.69 -1.64
N PHE A 36 -19.17 -4.99 -1.70
CA PHE A 36 -18.74 -5.87 -2.79
C PHE A 36 -19.46 -5.58 -4.11
N TYR A 37 -20.68 -5.05 -4.07
CA TYR A 37 -21.46 -4.75 -5.27
C TYR A 37 -21.02 -3.48 -5.96
N ASN A 38 -20.18 -2.66 -5.30
CA ASN A 38 -19.57 -1.49 -5.90
C ASN A 38 -18.74 -1.88 -7.14
N PRO A 39 -18.92 -1.22 -8.30
CA PRO A 39 -18.22 -1.56 -9.55
C PRO A 39 -16.69 -1.47 -9.43
N LEU A 40 -16.15 -0.56 -8.61
CA LEU A 40 -14.71 -0.45 -8.35
C LEU A 40 -14.21 -1.64 -7.52
N SER A 41 -14.96 -2.06 -6.50
CA SER A 41 -14.65 -3.28 -5.73
C SER A 41 -14.61 -4.50 -6.65
N GLN A 42 -15.59 -4.65 -7.54
CA GLN A 42 -15.64 -5.74 -8.52
C GLN A 42 -14.46 -5.71 -9.50
N PHE A 43 -14.06 -4.53 -9.97
CA PHE A 43 -12.88 -4.37 -10.81
C PHE A 43 -11.62 -4.88 -10.11
N ILE A 44 -11.38 -4.42 -8.87
CA ILE A 44 -10.22 -4.85 -8.04
C ILE A 44 -10.23 -6.36 -7.85
N VAL A 45 -11.41 -6.94 -7.56
CA VAL A 45 -11.56 -8.38 -7.40
C VAL A 45 -11.22 -9.13 -8.70
N ARG A 46 -11.73 -8.69 -9.85
CA ARG A 46 -11.47 -9.33 -11.16
C ARG A 46 -9.99 -9.25 -11.54
N ALA A 47 -9.36 -8.09 -11.34
CA ALA A 47 -7.95 -7.87 -11.67
C ALA A 47 -6.99 -8.74 -10.85
N THR A 48 -7.35 -9.05 -9.60
CA THR A 48 -6.48 -9.83 -8.69
C THR A 48 -6.81 -11.31 -8.64
N GLN A 49 -8.01 -11.72 -9.06
CA GLN A 49 -8.51 -13.09 -8.99
C GLN A 49 -7.59 -14.14 -9.65
N PRO A 50 -6.98 -13.90 -10.82
CA PRO A 50 -6.15 -14.92 -11.48
C PRO A 50 -4.98 -15.40 -10.61
N LEU A 51 -4.27 -14.48 -9.97
CA LEU A 51 -3.11 -14.79 -9.11
C LEU A 51 -3.52 -15.23 -7.70
N LEU A 52 -4.69 -14.82 -7.22
CA LEU A 52 -5.16 -15.21 -5.90
C LEU A 52 -5.79 -16.61 -5.85
N ARG A 53 -6.38 -17.09 -6.94
CA ARG A 53 -6.99 -18.44 -6.98
C ARG A 53 -6.04 -19.56 -6.53
N PRO A 54 -4.81 -19.66 -7.04
CA PRO A 54 -3.88 -20.70 -6.59
C PRO A 54 -3.45 -20.50 -5.12
N LEU A 55 -3.23 -19.26 -4.67
CA LEU A 55 -2.79 -18.95 -3.31
C LEU A 55 -3.86 -19.30 -2.26
N ARG A 56 -5.15 -19.07 -2.56
CA ARG A 56 -6.26 -19.42 -1.68
C ARG A 56 -6.45 -20.91 -1.45
N LYS A 57 -5.88 -21.76 -2.32
CA LYS A 57 -5.90 -23.22 -2.10
C LYS A 57 -4.93 -23.66 -1.01
N VAL A 58 -3.89 -22.84 -0.78
CA VAL A 58 -2.78 -23.16 0.15
C VAL A 58 -2.88 -22.32 1.43
N ILE A 59 -3.30 -21.07 1.30
CA ILE A 59 -3.33 -20.10 2.41
C ILE A 59 -4.78 -19.91 2.86
N PRO A 60 -5.15 -20.37 4.05
CA PRO A 60 -6.49 -20.15 4.59
C PRO A 60 -6.73 -18.68 4.97
N SER A 61 -7.99 -18.26 4.99
CA SER A 61 -8.37 -17.00 5.59
C SER A 61 -8.26 -17.09 7.12
N LEU A 62 -7.62 -16.10 7.76
CA LEU A 62 -7.50 -15.99 9.21
C LEU A 62 -8.29 -14.80 9.72
N PHE A 63 -9.09 -15.00 10.75
CA PHE A 63 -9.92 -13.95 11.37
C PHE A 63 -10.85 -13.21 10.39
N GLY A 64 -11.26 -13.87 9.31
CA GLY A 64 -12.07 -13.26 8.25
C GLY A 64 -11.28 -12.38 7.27
N LEU A 65 -9.95 -12.31 7.39
CA LEU A 65 -9.07 -11.59 6.48
C LEU A 65 -8.51 -12.53 5.41
N ASP A 66 -8.41 -12.04 4.18
CA ASP A 66 -7.81 -12.76 3.05
C ASP A 66 -6.27 -12.68 3.14
N MET A 67 -5.68 -13.57 3.93
CA MET A 67 -4.22 -13.64 4.06
C MET A 67 -3.54 -13.90 2.72
N SER A 68 -4.23 -14.55 1.77
CA SER A 68 -3.71 -14.76 0.42
C SER A 68 -3.44 -13.45 -0.31
N SER A 69 -4.28 -12.41 -0.11
CA SER A 69 -4.06 -11.08 -0.70
C SER A 69 -2.83 -10.39 -0.10
N LEU A 70 -2.62 -10.51 1.22
CA LEU A 70 -1.44 -9.96 1.87
C LEU A 70 -0.16 -10.67 1.42
N VAL A 71 -0.18 -12.00 1.35
CA VAL A 71 0.97 -12.78 0.86
C VAL A 71 1.25 -12.47 -0.60
N LEU A 72 0.21 -12.32 -1.44
CA LEU A 72 0.40 -11.89 -2.84
C LEU A 72 1.05 -10.50 -2.91
N ALA A 73 0.63 -9.55 -2.08
CA ALA A 73 1.24 -8.23 -2.02
C ALA A 73 2.74 -8.31 -1.65
N LEU A 74 3.09 -9.14 -0.65
CA LEU A 74 4.50 -9.38 -0.28
C LEU A 74 5.30 -10.03 -1.41
N ILE A 75 4.74 -11.01 -2.12
CA ILE A 75 5.40 -11.64 -3.27
C ILE A 75 5.64 -10.63 -4.38
N VAL A 76 4.63 -9.84 -4.74
CA VAL A 76 4.74 -8.80 -5.78
C VAL A 76 5.79 -7.77 -5.40
N GLN A 77 5.77 -7.28 -4.16
CA GLN A 77 6.75 -6.31 -3.67
C GLN A 77 8.16 -6.89 -3.66
N TYR A 78 8.33 -8.13 -3.20
CA TYR A 78 9.62 -8.82 -3.21
C TYR A 78 10.18 -8.98 -4.63
N LEU A 79 9.35 -9.39 -5.58
CA LEU A 79 9.75 -9.51 -6.99
C LEU A 79 10.11 -8.16 -7.59
N LEU A 80 9.33 -7.12 -7.29
CA LEU A 80 9.56 -5.76 -7.78
C LEU A 80 10.91 -5.20 -7.26
N MET A 81 11.18 -5.35 -5.97
CA MET A 81 12.46 -4.94 -5.36
C MET A 81 13.63 -5.75 -5.91
N SER A 82 13.47 -7.09 -6.03
CA SER A 82 14.53 -7.96 -6.57
C SER A 82 14.85 -7.62 -8.02
N LEU A 83 13.84 -7.40 -8.84
CA LEU A 83 14.02 -7.05 -10.25
C LEU A 83 14.68 -5.67 -10.41
N THR A 84 14.25 -4.68 -9.60
CA THR A 84 14.87 -3.35 -9.55
C THR A 84 16.35 -3.45 -9.16
N TYR A 85 16.67 -4.25 -8.14
CA TYR A 85 18.05 -4.49 -7.70
C TYR A 85 18.90 -5.10 -8.80
N LEU A 86 18.42 -6.14 -9.49
CA LEU A 86 19.14 -6.80 -10.57
C LEU A 86 19.39 -5.87 -11.75
N LEU A 87 18.40 -5.09 -12.18
CA LEU A 87 18.50 -4.15 -13.30
C LEU A 87 19.43 -2.98 -13.00
N ALA A 88 19.52 -2.59 -11.76
CA ALA A 88 20.47 -1.55 -11.32
C ALA A 88 21.90 -2.06 -11.16
N GLY A 89 22.19 -3.30 -11.57
CA GLY A 89 23.53 -3.89 -11.57
C GLY A 89 23.96 -4.46 -10.22
N GLY A 90 23.04 -4.67 -9.30
CA GLY A 90 23.36 -5.21 -7.97
C GLY A 90 24.30 -4.32 -7.14
N THR A 91 24.47 -3.05 -7.53
CA THR A 91 25.45 -2.11 -6.92
C THR A 91 24.96 -1.49 -5.61
N PHE A 92 23.83 -1.95 -5.09
CA PHE A 92 23.19 -1.39 -3.89
C PHE A 92 23.49 -2.16 -2.61
N GLY A 93 24.41 -3.13 -2.67
CA GLY A 93 24.84 -3.85 -1.48
C GLY A 93 25.64 -2.93 -0.54
N PRO A 94 25.51 -3.09 0.79
CA PRO A 94 26.49 -2.51 1.71
C PRO A 94 27.89 -3.00 1.34
N PRO A 95 28.98 -2.32 1.79
CA PRO A 95 30.35 -2.69 1.48
C PRO A 95 30.71 -4.14 1.88
N TYR A 96 29.86 -4.78 2.64
CA TYR A 96 29.90 -6.21 2.93
C TYR A 96 28.92 -6.90 1.98
N ALA A 97 29.43 -7.57 0.95
CA ALA A 97 28.61 -8.40 0.06
C ALA A 97 27.92 -9.49 0.91
N PRO A 98 26.62 -9.37 1.19
CA PRO A 98 25.95 -10.40 1.96
C PRO A 98 25.94 -11.69 1.14
N SER A 99 25.97 -12.83 1.80
CA SER A 99 25.69 -14.09 1.11
C SER A 99 24.34 -14.00 0.41
N ALA A 100 24.12 -14.73 -0.68
CA ALA A 100 22.85 -14.72 -1.41
C ALA A 100 21.64 -14.96 -0.49
N GLY A 101 21.79 -15.80 0.54
CA GLY A 101 20.74 -16.04 1.53
C GLY A 101 20.48 -14.82 2.42
N ALA A 102 21.51 -14.10 2.85
CA ALA A 102 21.36 -12.86 3.64
C ALA A 102 20.65 -11.77 2.82
N LEU A 103 20.98 -11.64 1.53
CA LEU A 103 20.33 -10.72 0.62
C LEU A 103 18.82 -11.05 0.47
N ALA A 104 18.48 -12.33 0.31
CA ALA A 104 17.08 -12.75 0.18
C ALA A 104 16.26 -12.41 1.43
N VAL A 105 16.81 -12.63 2.63
CA VAL A 105 16.16 -12.25 3.90
C VAL A 105 16.02 -10.73 4.01
N GLN A 106 17.05 -9.98 3.63
CA GLN A 106 17.02 -8.53 3.67
C GLN A 106 15.98 -7.95 2.70
N MET A 107 15.88 -8.50 1.49
CA MET A 107 14.82 -8.16 0.52
C MET A 107 13.42 -8.46 1.06
N LEU A 108 13.25 -9.55 1.82
CA LEU A 108 11.98 -9.85 2.48
C LEU A 108 11.62 -8.79 3.53
N VAL A 109 12.58 -8.39 4.35
CA VAL A 109 12.39 -7.30 5.35
C VAL A 109 11.99 -6.00 4.66
N TRP A 110 12.71 -5.61 3.61
CA TRP A 110 12.37 -4.40 2.84
C TRP A 110 10.98 -4.49 2.18
N SER A 111 10.58 -5.68 1.73
CA SER A 111 9.26 -5.90 1.16
C SER A 111 8.15 -5.74 2.19
N ILE A 112 8.36 -6.19 3.43
CA ILE A 112 7.41 -5.97 4.53
C ILE A 112 7.29 -4.48 4.84
N ILE A 113 8.42 -3.75 4.91
CA ILE A 113 8.42 -2.29 5.11
C ILE A 113 7.64 -1.60 3.97
N GLY A 114 7.91 -1.97 2.71
CA GLY A 114 7.26 -1.37 1.54
C GLY A 114 5.75 -1.63 1.49
N VAL A 115 5.31 -2.85 1.76
CA VAL A 115 3.86 -3.17 1.84
C VAL A 115 3.19 -2.40 2.98
N THR A 116 3.85 -2.28 4.15
CA THR A 116 3.32 -1.51 5.27
C THR A 116 3.23 -0.03 4.95
N ALA A 117 4.24 0.54 4.29
CA ALA A 117 4.23 1.93 3.84
C ALA A 117 3.09 2.18 2.84
N LEU A 118 2.92 1.31 1.85
CA LEU A 118 1.84 1.43 0.89
C LEU A 118 0.46 1.32 1.55
N PHE A 119 0.32 0.45 2.56
CA PHE A 119 -0.90 0.35 3.35
C PHE A 119 -1.24 1.68 4.03
N LEU A 120 -0.29 2.35 4.67
CA LEU A 120 -0.50 3.67 5.28
C LEU A 120 -0.81 4.73 4.21
N LYS A 121 -0.12 4.69 3.06
CA LYS A 121 -0.37 5.60 1.93
C LYS A 121 -1.77 5.45 1.35
N ILE A 122 -2.34 4.23 1.29
CA ILE A 122 -3.72 4.01 0.83
C ILE A 122 -4.70 4.79 1.72
N PHE A 123 -4.59 4.68 3.04
CA PHE A 123 -5.46 5.44 3.94
C PHE A 123 -5.22 6.94 3.84
N PHE A 124 -3.96 7.38 3.76
CA PHE A 124 -3.61 8.78 3.61
C PHE A 124 -4.26 9.40 2.36
N TRP A 125 -4.08 8.77 1.18
CA TRP A 125 -4.66 9.26 -0.06
C TRP A 125 -6.18 9.12 -0.10
N ALA A 126 -6.74 8.04 0.45
CA ALA A 126 -8.19 7.88 0.54
C ALA A 126 -8.83 9.02 1.36
N MET A 127 -8.21 9.43 2.48
CA MET A 127 -8.70 10.56 3.27
C MET A 127 -8.61 11.88 2.50
N ILE A 128 -7.52 12.15 1.76
CA ILE A 128 -7.42 13.35 0.91
C ILE A 128 -8.55 13.37 -0.12
N ILE A 129 -8.74 12.24 -0.81
CA ILE A 129 -9.80 12.11 -1.80
C ILE A 129 -11.18 12.29 -1.16
N SER A 130 -11.43 11.72 0.03
CA SER A 130 -12.68 11.89 0.77
C SER A 130 -12.98 13.35 1.09
N VAL A 131 -11.97 14.12 1.56
CA VAL A 131 -12.12 15.56 1.83
C VAL A 131 -12.47 16.34 0.55
N ILE A 132 -11.77 16.06 -0.55
CA ILE A 132 -12.05 16.72 -1.84
C ILE A 132 -13.46 16.37 -2.33
N LEU A 133 -13.83 15.09 -2.27
CA LEU A 133 -15.16 14.62 -2.70
C LEU A 133 -16.28 15.19 -1.83
N SER A 134 -16.04 15.47 -0.55
CA SER A 134 -17.02 16.11 0.32
C SER A 134 -17.40 17.53 -0.15
N TRP A 135 -16.50 18.20 -0.86
CA TRP A 135 -16.75 19.54 -1.43
C TRP A 135 -17.34 19.49 -2.84
N VAL A 136 -16.85 18.56 -3.66
CA VAL A 136 -17.20 18.50 -5.11
C VAL A 136 -18.46 17.69 -5.35
N ALA A 137 -18.68 16.62 -4.59
CA ALA A 137 -19.73 15.63 -4.84
C ALA A 137 -20.93 15.74 -3.89
N GLN A 138 -21.19 16.92 -3.31
CA GLN A 138 -22.35 17.13 -2.44
C GLN A 138 -23.65 16.75 -3.17
N GLY A 139 -24.36 15.73 -2.65
CA GLY A 139 -25.65 15.30 -3.18
C GLY A 139 -25.60 14.32 -4.37
N SER A 140 -24.45 13.91 -4.86
CA SER A 140 -24.35 12.89 -5.91
C SER A 140 -24.09 11.50 -5.34
N HIS A 141 -24.88 10.50 -5.75
CA HIS A 141 -24.60 9.08 -5.48
C HIS A 141 -23.47 8.61 -6.40
N ASN A 142 -22.22 8.86 -6.00
CA ASN A 142 -21.03 8.41 -6.74
C ASN A 142 -20.45 7.16 -6.05
N PRO A 143 -20.44 5.99 -6.73
CA PRO A 143 -19.91 4.76 -6.16
C PRO A 143 -18.45 4.87 -5.71
N GLY A 144 -17.65 5.73 -6.40
CA GLY A 144 -16.26 5.99 -6.00
C GLY A 144 -16.16 6.73 -4.67
N ALA A 145 -17.00 7.76 -4.47
CA ALA A 145 -17.04 8.52 -3.22
C ALA A 145 -17.47 7.63 -2.04
N GLU A 146 -18.48 6.80 -2.27
CA GLU A 146 -18.96 5.86 -1.26
C GLU A 146 -17.87 4.86 -0.84
N LEU A 147 -17.15 4.28 -1.80
CA LEU A 147 -16.07 3.35 -1.54
C LEU A 147 -14.92 4.01 -0.77
N VAL A 148 -14.51 5.23 -1.15
CA VAL A 148 -13.48 5.99 -0.45
C VAL A 148 -13.90 6.27 0.99
N ASN A 149 -15.14 6.67 1.23
CA ASN A 149 -15.67 6.90 2.58
C ASN A 149 -15.68 5.61 3.41
N GLN A 150 -16.04 4.46 2.84
CA GLN A 150 -15.98 3.17 3.51
C GLN A 150 -14.53 2.79 3.90
N ILE A 151 -13.54 3.12 3.07
CA ILE A 151 -12.13 2.92 3.40
C ILE A 151 -11.69 3.84 4.55
N CYS A 152 -12.12 5.09 4.55
CA CYS A 152 -11.70 6.08 5.55
C CYS A 152 -12.36 5.88 6.92
N GLU A 153 -13.60 5.39 6.97
CA GLU A 153 -14.41 5.33 8.18
C GLU A 153 -13.72 4.63 9.36
N PRO A 154 -13.14 3.41 9.22
CA PRO A 154 -12.48 2.75 10.34
C PRO A 154 -11.26 3.52 10.87
N ALA A 155 -10.57 4.25 9.98
CA ALA A 155 -9.41 5.06 10.36
C ALA A 155 -9.81 6.39 11.00
N LEU A 156 -10.95 6.98 10.62
CA LEU A 156 -11.45 8.24 11.17
C LEU A 156 -12.26 8.06 12.45
N ALA A 157 -12.92 6.93 12.64
CA ALA A 157 -13.80 6.67 13.78
C ALA A 157 -13.15 6.92 15.16
N PRO A 158 -11.88 6.51 15.44
CA PRO A 158 -11.24 6.80 16.71
C PRO A 158 -11.02 8.31 16.92
N PHE A 159 -10.68 9.06 15.85
CA PHE A 159 -10.43 10.50 15.94
C PHE A 159 -11.73 11.29 16.14
N ARG A 160 -12.84 10.89 15.52
CA ARG A 160 -14.16 11.50 15.73
C ARG A 160 -14.68 11.35 17.16
N ARG A 161 -14.21 10.33 17.89
CA ARG A 161 -14.55 10.15 19.32
C ARG A 161 -13.78 11.10 20.22
N ILE A 162 -12.57 11.52 19.81
CA ILE A 162 -11.69 12.39 20.60
C ILE A 162 -11.99 13.85 20.33
N VAL A 163 -12.28 14.20 19.07
CA VAL A 163 -12.50 15.57 18.63
C VAL A 163 -13.94 15.73 18.12
N PRO A 164 -14.79 16.43 18.90
CA PRO A 164 -16.14 16.72 18.41
C PRO A 164 -16.09 17.70 17.24
N SER A 165 -17.09 17.61 16.37
CA SER A 165 -17.25 18.54 15.25
C SER A 165 -17.40 20.00 15.77
N LEU A 166 -16.56 20.91 15.29
CA LEU A 166 -16.61 22.32 15.61
C LEU A 166 -17.42 23.05 14.54
N GLY A 167 -18.61 23.53 14.93
CA GLY A 167 -19.44 24.33 14.01
C GLY A 167 -19.90 23.59 12.73
N GLY A 168 -20.00 22.25 12.78
CA GLY A 168 -20.39 21.43 11.60
C GLY A 168 -19.22 21.01 10.71
N LEU A 169 -17.98 21.45 11.02
CA LEU A 169 -16.76 21.00 10.33
C LEU A 169 -16.13 19.82 11.09
N ASP A 170 -15.89 18.72 10.37
CA ASP A 170 -15.17 17.55 10.87
C ASP A 170 -13.65 17.79 10.76
N ILE A 171 -13.00 17.99 11.91
CA ILE A 171 -11.53 18.22 11.99
C ILE A 171 -10.78 16.89 12.14
N SER A 172 -11.49 15.78 12.34
CA SER A 172 -10.88 14.45 12.54
C SER A 172 -9.91 14.04 11.41
N PRO A 173 -10.16 14.35 10.12
CA PRO A 173 -9.21 14.04 9.06
C PRO A 173 -7.84 14.69 9.25
N ILE A 174 -7.76 15.91 9.81
CA ILE A 174 -6.50 16.62 10.03
C ILE A 174 -5.63 15.86 11.02
N LEU A 175 -6.23 15.39 12.13
CA LEU A 175 -5.52 14.59 13.12
C LEU A 175 -5.09 13.24 12.56
N ALA A 176 -5.96 12.60 11.81
CA ALA A 176 -5.65 11.33 11.16
C ALA A 176 -4.48 11.47 10.17
N PHE A 177 -4.45 12.53 9.34
CA PHE A 177 -3.32 12.86 8.49
C PHE A 177 -2.02 13.03 9.28
N MET A 178 -2.08 13.78 10.37
CA MET A 178 -0.90 14.03 11.19
C MET A 178 -0.36 12.72 11.77
N VAL A 179 -1.22 11.87 12.31
CA VAL A 179 -0.81 10.57 12.85
C VAL A 179 -0.25 9.65 11.76
N LEU A 180 -0.91 9.53 10.60
CA LEU A 180 -0.40 8.72 9.49
C LEU A 180 0.95 9.24 9.00
N LYS A 181 1.13 10.56 8.91
CA LYS A 181 2.41 11.16 8.50
C LYS A 181 3.50 10.95 9.53
N LEU A 182 3.17 11.02 10.81
CA LEU A 182 4.11 10.71 11.89
C LEU A 182 4.51 9.22 11.86
N LEU A 183 3.57 8.30 11.61
CA LEU A 183 3.88 6.88 11.46
C LEU A 183 4.80 6.64 10.26
N ASP A 184 4.52 7.26 9.12
CA ASP A 184 5.38 7.19 7.94
C ASP A 184 6.80 7.71 8.25
N MET A 185 6.89 8.89 8.86
CA MET A 185 8.15 9.55 9.13
C MET A 185 8.97 8.87 10.24
N LEU A 186 8.32 8.50 11.35
CA LEU A 186 9.01 7.98 12.54
C LEU A 186 9.19 6.46 12.52
N VAL A 187 8.30 5.72 11.86
CA VAL A 187 8.37 4.25 11.83
C VAL A 187 8.92 3.79 10.50
N ILE A 188 8.27 4.10 9.39
CA ILE A 188 8.63 3.54 8.07
C ILE A 188 10.01 4.03 7.64
N ASN A 189 10.25 5.34 7.63
CA ASN A 189 11.54 5.89 7.20
C ASN A 189 12.71 5.47 8.11
N ASN A 190 12.48 5.36 9.43
CA ASN A 190 13.50 4.87 10.35
C ASN A 190 13.78 3.38 10.15
N LEU A 191 12.75 2.54 9.96
CA LEU A 191 12.94 1.12 9.66
C LEU A 191 13.69 0.91 8.34
N ALA A 192 13.35 1.69 7.30
CA ALA A 192 14.05 1.64 6.03
C ALA A 192 15.52 2.06 6.18
N ALA A 193 15.81 3.11 6.94
CA ALA A 193 17.18 3.56 7.20
C ALA A 193 17.97 2.54 8.04
N MET A 194 17.40 2.03 9.14
CA MET A 194 18.05 1.05 10.02
C MET A 194 18.30 -0.29 9.34
N SER A 195 17.41 -0.68 8.40
CA SER A 195 17.58 -1.90 7.61
C SER A 195 18.58 -1.75 6.46
N GLY A 196 19.19 -0.57 6.28
CA GLY A 196 20.14 -0.31 5.19
C GLY A 196 19.50 -0.34 3.80
N MET A 197 18.22 0.02 3.68
CA MET A 197 17.51 0.02 2.39
C MET A 197 18.14 1.04 1.43
N PRO A 198 18.54 0.62 0.20
CA PRO A 198 19.09 1.52 -0.82
C PRO A 198 18.08 2.57 -1.25
N ASP A 199 18.55 3.78 -1.58
CA ASP A 199 17.68 4.91 -1.95
C ASP A 199 16.77 4.62 -3.15
N ILE A 200 17.26 3.84 -4.13
CA ILE A 200 16.44 3.46 -5.30
C ILE A 200 15.25 2.57 -4.91
N LEU A 201 15.37 1.75 -3.86
CA LEU A 201 14.28 0.92 -3.35
C LEU A 201 13.34 1.71 -2.43
N ARG A 202 13.80 2.82 -1.84
CA ARG A 202 12.95 3.73 -1.06
C ARG A 202 11.87 4.41 -1.90
N LEU A 203 12.05 4.50 -3.22
CA LEU A 203 11.00 4.97 -4.13
C LEU A 203 9.77 4.03 -4.17
N LEU A 204 9.95 2.77 -3.75
CA LEU A 204 8.91 1.75 -3.67
C LEU A 204 8.27 1.65 -2.26
N VAL A 205 8.72 2.47 -1.33
CA VAL A 205 8.26 2.61 0.06
C VAL A 205 7.65 3.99 0.26
#